data_f92cd4d2524824cad5d5dc864c8a373d
#
_entry.id   f92cd4d2524824cad5d5dc864c8a373d
#
_cell.length_a   1.000
_cell.length_b   1.000
_cell.length_c   1.000
_cell.angle_alpha   90.00
_cell.angle_beta   90.00
_cell.angle_gamma   90.00
#
_symmetry.space_group_name_H-M   'P 1'
#
loop_
_entity.id
_entity.type
_entity.pdbx_description
1 polymer ?
#
loop_
_entity_poly.entity_id
_entity_poly.type
_entity_poly.pdbx_seq_one_letter_code
_entity_poly.pdbx_strand_id
1 'polypeptide(L)'
;MTTTTDTDDTPNGSTAMVSDRYQRGLDRMMDLVSTEQADTFDHAKLVESYKTLDPDLPDYIVSFAFGDIYSRTSLTQQEQTLVTISTLVGLGTEPQLKLHINVGFNVGLTKEKIVGALIHCIPYVGFPRVLNALTLVKQVMAERGLTPDTTD
;
A
#
# COMPACT_ATOMS: atom_id res chain seq x y z
N MET A 1 -22.34 25.73 52.89
CA MET A 1 -22.56 24.46 52.14
C MET A 1 -22.17 24.72 50.70
N THR A 2 -20.95 24.43 50.37
CA THR A 2 -20.37 24.59 49.01
C THR A 2 -20.15 23.20 48.45
N THR A 3 -20.93 22.80 47.46
CA THR A 3 -20.75 21.56 46.73
C THR A 3 -19.86 21.84 45.51
N THR A 4 -18.63 21.42 45.59
CA THR A 4 -17.69 21.31 44.45
C THR A 4 -18.07 20.08 43.66
N THR A 5 -18.53 20.26 42.43
CA THR A 5 -18.64 19.18 41.42
C THR A 5 -17.28 19.08 40.74
N ASP A 6 -16.57 18.02 41.08
CA ASP A 6 -15.36 17.57 40.43
C ASP A 6 -15.76 16.89 39.12
N THR A 7 -15.54 17.52 37.98
CA THR A 7 -15.69 16.87 36.67
C THR A 7 -14.34 16.23 36.33
N ASP A 8 -14.27 14.92 36.62
CA ASP A 8 -13.18 14.04 36.16
C ASP A 8 -13.28 13.91 34.63
N ASP A 9 -12.54 14.75 33.91
CA ASP A 9 -12.43 14.73 32.45
C ASP A 9 -11.15 13.95 32.09
N THR A 10 -11.16 12.67 32.39
CA THR A 10 -10.14 11.75 31.87
C THR A 10 -10.42 11.51 30.39
N PRO A 11 -9.49 11.82 29.47
CA PRO A 11 -9.69 11.53 28.06
C PRO A 11 -9.85 10.04 27.87
N ASN A 12 -10.98 9.64 27.28
CA ASN A 12 -11.35 8.27 27.01
C ASN A 12 -10.21 7.59 26.21
N GLY A 13 -9.53 6.62 26.83
CA GLY A 13 -8.37 5.92 26.27
C GLY A 13 -8.63 5.28 24.88
N SER A 14 -9.90 5.06 24.53
CA SER A 14 -10.32 4.59 23.20
C SER A 14 -10.01 5.61 22.10
N THR A 15 -10.25 6.92 22.33
CA THR A 15 -10.02 7.97 21.33
C THR A 15 -8.52 8.19 21.06
N ALA A 16 -7.69 8.11 22.11
CA ALA A 16 -6.24 8.23 21.99
C ALA A 16 -5.64 7.04 21.20
N MET A 17 -6.13 5.81 21.45
CA MET A 17 -5.68 4.63 20.72
C MET A 17 -6.07 4.63 19.24
N VAL A 18 -7.24 5.15 18.89
CA VAL A 18 -7.68 5.32 17.49
C VAL A 18 -6.78 6.33 16.78
N SER A 19 -6.46 7.46 17.43
CA SER A 19 -5.55 8.48 16.90
C SER A 19 -4.15 7.91 16.62
N ASP A 20 -3.59 7.10 17.52
CA ASP A 20 -2.27 6.47 17.36
C ASP A 20 -2.22 5.47 16.20
N ARG A 21 -3.27 4.66 16.02
CA ARG A 21 -3.36 3.70 14.90
C ARG A 21 -3.43 4.41 13.56
N TYR A 22 -4.25 5.44 13.48
CA TYR A 22 -4.40 6.23 12.26
C TYR A 22 -3.09 6.94 11.90
N GLN A 23 -2.42 7.59 12.87
CA GLN A 23 -1.15 8.26 12.63
C GLN A 23 -0.07 7.28 12.17
N ARG A 24 0.08 6.13 12.82
CA ARG A 24 0.98 5.05 12.35
C ARG A 24 0.67 4.63 10.92
N GLY A 25 -0.61 4.55 10.57
CA GLY A 25 -1.05 4.19 9.24
C GLY A 25 -0.66 5.24 8.19
N LEU A 26 -0.83 6.52 8.50
CA LEU A 26 -0.40 7.62 7.64
C LEU A 26 1.12 7.61 7.43
N ASP A 27 1.89 7.51 8.51
CA ASP A 27 3.35 7.46 8.46
C ASP A 27 3.79 6.28 7.57
N ARG A 28 3.17 5.12 7.74
CA ARG A 28 3.45 3.94 6.94
C ARG A 28 3.09 4.09 5.47
N MET A 29 1.98 4.75 5.16
CA MET A 29 1.60 5.07 3.78
C MET A 29 2.64 5.99 3.13
N MET A 30 3.12 6.99 3.85
CA MET A 30 4.15 7.92 3.36
C MET A 30 5.47 7.21 3.06
N ASP A 31 5.87 6.20 3.85
CA ASP A 31 7.07 5.38 3.60
C ASP A 31 7.00 4.61 2.26
N LEU A 32 5.81 4.35 1.75
CA LEU A 32 5.60 3.59 0.50
C LEU A 32 5.54 4.50 -0.73
N VAL A 33 5.51 5.82 -0.54
CA VAL A 33 5.46 6.82 -1.62
C VAL A 33 6.86 7.36 -1.89
N SER A 34 7.29 7.36 -3.15
CA SER A 34 8.55 8.02 -3.54
C SER A 34 8.37 9.53 -3.54
N THR A 35 9.31 10.26 -2.92
CA THR A 35 9.34 11.72 -2.92
C THR A 35 9.52 12.33 -4.32
N GLU A 36 10.12 11.59 -5.26
CA GLU A 36 10.39 12.07 -6.63
C GLU A 36 9.22 11.88 -7.60
N GLN A 37 8.22 11.04 -7.24
CA GLN A 37 7.10 10.68 -8.11
C GLN A 37 5.74 10.80 -7.41
N ALA A 38 5.66 11.59 -6.35
CA ALA A 38 4.45 11.79 -5.54
C ALA A 38 3.22 12.24 -6.37
N ASP A 39 3.44 12.85 -7.54
CA ASP A 39 2.35 13.35 -8.39
C ASP A 39 1.65 12.25 -9.22
N THR A 40 2.28 11.08 -9.43
CA THR A 40 1.74 10.08 -10.36
C THR A 40 0.83 9.06 -9.68
N PHE A 41 1.02 8.78 -8.40
CA PHE A 41 0.18 7.84 -7.65
C PHE A 41 0.25 8.11 -6.14
N ASP A 42 -0.67 8.91 -5.65
CA ASP A 42 -0.77 9.27 -4.24
C ASP A 42 -1.84 8.39 -3.56
N HIS A 43 -1.38 7.39 -2.79
CA HIS A 43 -2.25 6.52 -1.98
C HIS A 43 -3.14 7.32 -1.04
N ALA A 44 -2.62 8.38 -0.43
CA ALA A 44 -3.37 9.19 0.52
C ALA A 44 -4.52 9.92 -0.18
N LYS A 45 -4.28 10.49 -1.36
CA LYS A 45 -5.33 11.12 -2.18
C LYS A 45 -6.38 10.11 -2.64
N LEU A 46 -5.95 8.90 -3.06
CA LEU A 46 -6.88 7.85 -3.44
C LEU A 46 -7.77 7.45 -2.27
N VAL A 47 -7.18 7.19 -1.10
CA VAL A 47 -7.91 6.81 0.11
C VAL A 47 -8.85 7.93 0.55
N GLU A 48 -8.40 9.19 0.57
CA GLU A 48 -9.24 10.34 0.93
C GLU A 48 -10.41 10.54 -0.04
N SER A 49 -10.25 10.18 -1.33
CA SER A 49 -11.32 10.27 -2.31
C SER A 49 -12.54 9.41 -1.96
N TYR A 50 -12.33 8.31 -1.25
CA TYR A 50 -13.42 7.41 -0.81
C TYR A 50 -14.28 8.00 0.30
N LYS A 51 -13.84 9.07 0.97
CA LYS A 51 -14.62 9.79 1.98
C LYS A 51 -15.93 10.35 1.43
N THR A 52 -15.99 10.59 0.12
CA THR A 52 -17.22 11.01 -0.56
C THR A 52 -18.27 9.90 -0.64
N LEU A 53 -17.87 8.65 -0.52
CA LEU A 53 -18.74 7.48 -0.55
C LEU A 53 -19.14 7.06 0.87
N ASP A 54 -18.18 7.04 1.78
CA ASP A 54 -18.37 6.73 3.19
C ASP A 54 -17.30 7.50 4.01
N PRO A 55 -17.70 8.34 4.97
CA PRO A 55 -16.78 9.18 5.73
C PRO A 55 -15.80 8.36 6.59
N ASP A 56 -16.13 7.13 6.96
CA ASP A 56 -15.31 6.27 7.83
C ASP A 56 -14.36 5.36 7.02
N LEU A 57 -14.60 5.18 5.71
CA LEU A 57 -13.81 4.27 4.88
C LEU A 57 -12.31 4.60 4.85
N PRO A 58 -11.88 5.86 4.78
CA PRO A 58 -10.46 6.20 4.90
C PRO A 58 -9.84 5.73 6.22
N ASP A 59 -10.57 5.87 7.35
CA ASP A 59 -10.06 5.41 8.65
C ASP A 59 -9.88 3.88 8.69
N TYR A 60 -10.81 3.11 8.15
CA TYR A 60 -10.67 1.65 8.06
C TYR A 60 -9.44 1.24 7.25
N ILE A 61 -9.18 1.92 6.14
CA ILE A 61 -8.01 1.62 5.30
C ILE A 61 -6.72 2.03 6.03
N VAL A 62 -6.65 3.25 6.53
CA VAL A 62 -5.44 3.80 7.15
C VAL A 62 -5.13 3.10 8.46
N SER A 63 -6.10 3.03 9.38
CA SER A 63 -5.86 2.47 10.72
C SER A 63 -5.64 0.96 10.68
N PHE A 64 -6.47 0.21 9.95
CA PHE A 64 -6.36 -1.24 9.94
C PHE A 64 -5.29 -1.73 8.96
N ALA A 65 -5.39 -1.40 7.66
CA ALA A 65 -4.47 -1.96 6.70
C ALA A 65 -3.04 -1.43 6.94
N PHE A 66 -2.85 -0.13 7.04
CA PHE A 66 -1.51 0.45 7.20
C PHE A 66 -1.06 0.50 8.66
N GLY A 67 -1.93 0.92 9.58
CA GLY A 67 -1.60 1.07 11.00
C GLY A 67 -1.39 -0.26 11.74
N ASP A 68 -2.20 -1.28 11.45
CA ASP A 68 -2.09 -2.57 12.15
C ASP A 68 -1.34 -3.63 11.35
N ILE A 69 -1.55 -3.73 10.04
CA ILE A 69 -1.00 -4.83 9.23
C ILE A 69 0.35 -4.46 8.61
N TYR A 70 0.41 -3.39 7.82
CA TYR A 70 1.65 -2.99 7.15
C TYR A 70 2.73 -2.49 8.12
N SER A 71 2.36 -2.03 9.32
CA SER A 71 3.30 -1.61 10.36
C SER A 71 3.93 -2.77 11.13
N ARG A 72 3.57 -4.04 10.83
CA ARG A 72 4.22 -5.21 11.43
C ARG A 72 5.64 -5.38 10.90
N THR A 73 6.54 -5.83 11.78
CA THR A 73 7.98 -5.93 11.49
C THR A 73 8.46 -7.34 11.15
N SER A 74 7.55 -8.32 11.08
CA SER A 74 7.89 -9.71 10.76
C SER A 74 8.35 -9.93 9.31
N LEU A 75 7.99 -9.00 8.41
CA LEU A 75 8.44 -8.95 7.02
C LEU A 75 9.01 -7.56 6.73
N THR A 76 10.04 -7.50 5.91
CA THR A 76 10.53 -6.25 5.34
C THR A 76 9.50 -5.65 4.38
N GLN A 77 9.60 -4.36 4.07
CA GLN A 77 8.72 -3.70 3.10
C GLN A 77 8.74 -4.37 1.72
N GLN A 78 9.92 -4.82 1.29
CA GLN A 78 10.08 -5.54 0.03
C GLN A 78 9.35 -6.89 0.04
N GLU A 79 9.47 -7.65 1.12
CA GLU A 79 8.76 -8.93 1.28
C GLU A 79 7.25 -8.74 1.33
N GLN A 80 6.76 -7.76 2.12
CA GLN A 80 5.35 -7.40 2.16
C GLN A 80 4.82 -7.06 0.77
N THR A 81 5.58 -6.27 -0.01
CA THR A 81 5.18 -5.85 -1.35
C THR A 81 5.17 -7.02 -2.33
N LEU A 82 6.13 -7.96 -2.27
CA LEU A 82 6.12 -9.17 -3.10
C LEU A 82 4.92 -10.07 -2.78
N VAL A 83 4.57 -10.22 -1.49
CA VAL A 83 3.36 -10.95 -1.07
C VAL A 83 2.10 -10.29 -1.62
N THR A 84 2.02 -8.96 -1.53
CA THR A 84 0.87 -8.20 -2.05
C THR A 84 0.74 -8.34 -3.56
N ILE A 85 1.82 -8.13 -4.31
CA ILE A 85 1.84 -8.29 -5.78
C ILE A 85 1.38 -9.70 -6.17
N SER A 86 1.95 -10.74 -5.56
CA SER A 86 1.61 -12.14 -5.86
C SER A 86 0.13 -12.45 -5.56
N THR A 87 -0.40 -11.91 -4.47
CA THR A 87 -1.83 -12.06 -4.11
C THR A 87 -2.74 -11.37 -5.13
N LEU A 88 -2.41 -10.14 -5.53
CA LEU A 88 -3.21 -9.35 -6.46
C LEU A 88 -3.21 -9.95 -7.88
N VAL A 89 -2.11 -10.58 -8.32
CA VAL A 89 -2.09 -11.37 -9.56
C VAL A 89 -3.08 -12.52 -9.45
N GLY A 90 -3.08 -13.25 -8.35
CA GLY A 90 -4.04 -14.34 -8.11
C GLY A 90 -5.49 -13.88 -8.12
N LEU A 91 -5.78 -12.69 -7.58
CA LEU A 91 -7.12 -12.09 -7.58
C LEU A 91 -7.51 -11.49 -8.95
N GLY A 92 -6.53 -11.10 -9.79
CA GLY A 92 -6.77 -10.44 -11.07
C GLY A 92 -7.23 -8.98 -10.93
N THR A 93 -6.87 -8.30 -9.85
CA THR A 93 -7.22 -6.91 -9.55
C THR A 93 -6.17 -5.97 -10.15
N GLU A 94 -6.23 -5.73 -11.45
CA GLU A 94 -5.20 -5.00 -12.20
C GLU A 94 -4.94 -3.56 -11.72
N PRO A 95 -5.95 -2.73 -11.34
CA PRO A 95 -5.68 -1.39 -10.84
C PRO A 95 -4.83 -1.37 -9.57
N GLN A 96 -5.16 -2.23 -8.59
CA GLN A 96 -4.40 -2.37 -7.36
C GLN A 96 -3.02 -3.00 -7.63
N LEU A 97 -2.94 -3.95 -8.56
CA LEU A 97 -1.67 -4.56 -8.95
C LEU A 97 -0.71 -3.52 -9.54
N LYS A 98 -1.18 -2.65 -10.46
CA LYS A 98 -0.38 -1.56 -11.01
C LYS A 98 0.16 -0.63 -9.92
N LEU A 99 -0.70 -0.28 -8.96
CA LEU A 99 -0.33 0.50 -7.80
C LEU A 99 0.82 -0.16 -7.02
N HIS A 100 0.66 -1.43 -6.66
CA HIS A 100 1.65 -2.14 -5.84
C HIS A 100 2.94 -2.50 -6.61
N ILE A 101 2.92 -2.57 -7.94
CA ILE A 101 4.14 -2.62 -8.75
C ILE A 101 4.93 -1.31 -8.59
N ASN A 102 4.25 -0.15 -8.62
CA ASN A 102 4.89 1.14 -8.33
C ASN A 102 5.49 1.19 -6.92
N VAL A 103 4.75 0.73 -5.91
CA VAL A 103 5.27 0.58 -4.53
C VAL A 103 6.52 -0.31 -4.52
N GLY A 104 6.52 -1.39 -5.29
CA GLY A 104 7.66 -2.29 -5.41
C GLY A 104 8.94 -1.55 -5.79
N PHE A 105 8.89 -0.70 -6.80
CA PHE A 105 10.03 0.14 -7.19
C PHE A 105 10.38 1.16 -6.10
N ASN A 106 9.39 1.77 -5.43
CA ASN A 106 9.62 2.74 -4.36
C ASN A 106 10.36 2.13 -3.15
N VAL A 107 10.03 0.89 -2.78
CA VAL A 107 10.71 0.18 -1.67
C VAL A 107 12.02 -0.50 -2.11
N GLY A 108 12.48 -0.25 -3.33
CA GLY A 108 13.77 -0.72 -3.85
C GLY A 108 13.76 -2.15 -4.39
N LEU A 109 12.61 -2.70 -4.80
CA LEU A 109 12.59 -3.92 -5.59
C LEU A 109 13.12 -3.64 -7.00
N THR A 110 13.97 -4.53 -7.51
CA THR A 110 14.42 -4.46 -8.90
C THR A 110 13.37 -5.06 -9.84
N LYS A 111 13.45 -4.69 -11.12
CA LYS A 111 12.64 -5.30 -12.20
C LYS A 111 12.72 -6.83 -12.14
N GLU A 112 13.92 -7.37 -11.98
CA GLU A 112 14.17 -8.83 -11.96
C GLU A 112 13.45 -9.51 -10.81
N LYS A 113 13.41 -8.89 -9.63
CA LYS A 113 12.68 -9.42 -8.46
C LYS A 113 11.18 -9.40 -8.68
N ILE A 114 10.63 -8.31 -9.20
CA ILE A 114 9.19 -8.19 -9.50
C ILE A 114 8.79 -9.21 -10.58
N VAL A 115 9.51 -9.24 -11.70
CA VAL A 115 9.25 -10.18 -12.80
C VAL A 115 9.44 -11.63 -12.34
N GLY A 116 10.49 -11.90 -11.57
CA GLY A 116 10.74 -13.24 -11.01
C GLY A 116 9.58 -13.73 -10.13
N ALA A 117 9.04 -12.88 -9.27
CA ALA A 117 7.87 -13.21 -8.44
C ALA A 117 6.63 -13.49 -9.30
N LEU A 118 6.38 -12.70 -10.35
CA LEU A 118 5.27 -12.90 -11.28
C LEU A 118 5.40 -14.23 -12.04
N ILE A 119 6.59 -14.53 -12.55
CA ILE A 119 6.86 -15.81 -13.24
C ILE A 119 6.65 -17.00 -12.29
N HIS A 120 7.08 -16.85 -11.02
CA HIS A 120 6.87 -17.88 -10.01
C HIS A 120 5.37 -18.14 -9.72
N CYS A 121 4.49 -17.19 -9.97
CA CYS A 121 3.05 -17.36 -9.82
C CYS A 121 2.41 -18.22 -10.94
N ILE A 122 3.06 -18.43 -12.10
CA ILE A 122 2.48 -19.15 -13.27
C ILE A 122 1.87 -20.50 -12.89
N PRO A 123 2.54 -21.38 -12.12
CA PRO A 123 1.99 -22.70 -11.77
C PRO A 123 0.68 -22.64 -10.95
N TYR A 124 0.43 -21.52 -10.28
CA TYR A 124 -0.70 -21.35 -9.34
C TYR A 124 -1.87 -20.59 -9.94
N VAL A 125 -1.61 -19.60 -10.82
CA VAL A 125 -2.62 -18.68 -11.35
C VAL A 125 -2.76 -18.71 -12.88
N GLY A 126 -1.86 -19.41 -13.57
CA GLY A 126 -1.84 -19.57 -15.02
C GLY A 126 -1.23 -18.38 -15.78
N PHE A 127 -0.86 -18.65 -17.03
CA PHE A 127 -0.25 -17.66 -17.93
C PHE A 127 -1.10 -16.38 -18.15
N PRO A 128 -2.43 -16.45 -18.38
CA PRO A 128 -3.17 -15.25 -18.73
C PRO A 128 -3.04 -14.14 -17.67
N ARG A 129 -3.16 -14.48 -16.38
CA ARG A 129 -3.04 -13.50 -15.29
C ARG A 129 -1.63 -12.94 -15.17
N VAL A 130 -0.61 -13.78 -15.34
CA VAL A 130 0.78 -13.36 -15.28
C VAL A 130 1.16 -12.49 -16.47
N LEU A 131 0.67 -12.78 -17.68
CA LEU A 131 0.92 -11.94 -18.87
C LEU A 131 0.28 -10.55 -18.71
N ASN A 132 -0.93 -10.45 -18.15
CA ASN A 132 -1.53 -9.16 -17.81
C ASN A 132 -0.65 -8.40 -16.80
N ALA A 133 -0.20 -9.08 -15.75
CA ALA A 133 0.69 -8.48 -14.74
C ALA A 133 2.01 -7.98 -15.35
N LEU A 134 2.64 -8.75 -16.23
CA LEU A 134 3.86 -8.33 -16.94
C LEU A 134 3.63 -7.13 -17.85
N THR A 135 2.44 -7.02 -18.45
CA THR A 135 2.05 -5.82 -19.21
C THR A 135 1.98 -4.59 -18.31
N LEU A 136 1.44 -4.72 -17.09
CA LEU A 136 1.43 -3.64 -16.11
C LEU A 136 2.85 -3.25 -15.67
N VAL A 137 3.77 -4.21 -15.48
CA VAL A 137 5.17 -3.90 -15.19
C VAL A 137 5.79 -3.03 -16.30
N LYS A 138 5.56 -3.37 -17.58
CA LYS A 138 6.04 -2.57 -18.72
C LYS A 138 5.46 -1.15 -18.68
N GLN A 139 4.16 -1.00 -18.40
CA GLN A 139 3.52 0.32 -18.30
C GLN A 139 4.13 1.15 -17.17
N VAL A 140 4.26 0.58 -15.98
CA VAL A 140 4.85 1.27 -14.82
C VAL A 140 6.30 1.67 -15.11
N MET A 141 7.11 0.80 -15.71
CA MET A 141 8.48 1.12 -16.09
C MET A 141 8.54 2.29 -17.08
N ALA A 142 7.67 2.28 -18.10
CA ALA A 142 7.59 3.38 -19.07
C ALA A 142 7.18 4.71 -18.42
N GLU A 143 6.17 4.69 -17.54
CA GLU A 143 5.72 5.87 -16.79
C GLU A 143 6.81 6.43 -15.86
N ARG A 144 7.70 5.56 -15.36
CA ARG A 144 8.85 5.92 -14.52
C ARG A 144 10.12 6.29 -15.31
N GLY A 145 10.08 6.24 -16.63
CA GLY A 145 11.25 6.48 -17.47
C GLY A 145 12.34 5.40 -17.32
N LEU A 146 11.98 4.23 -16.79
CA LEU A 146 12.87 3.08 -16.70
C LEU A 146 12.88 2.37 -18.06
N THR A 147 13.98 2.48 -18.80
CA THR A 147 14.15 1.72 -20.04
C THR A 147 14.29 0.24 -19.73
N PRO A 148 13.65 -0.67 -20.51
CA PRO A 148 14.06 -2.06 -20.51
C PRO A 148 15.55 -2.09 -20.91
N ASP A 149 16.40 -2.78 -20.13
CA ASP A 149 17.74 -3.06 -20.63
C ASP A 149 17.60 -3.78 -21.97
N THR A 150 17.99 -3.08 -23.04
CA THR A 150 18.24 -3.72 -24.33
C THR A 150 19.52 -4.54 -24.12
N THR A 151 19.36 -5.76 -23.66
CA THR A 151 20.42 -6.76 -23.82
C THR A 151 20.55 -7.02 -25.31
N ASP A 152 21.64 -6.50 -25.91
CA ASP A 152 22.15 -6.92 -27.19
C ASP A 152 22.40 -8.44 -27.23
#